data_478fd63723db78a59dd51d918da464d1
#
_entry.id   478fd63723db78a59dd51d918da464d1
#
_cell.length_a   1.000
_cell.length_b   1.000
_cell.length_c   1.000
_cell.angle_alpha   90.00
_cell.angle_beta   90.00
_cell.angle_gamma   90.00
#
_symmetry.space_group_name_H-M   'P 1'
#
loop_
_entity.id
_entity.type
_entity.pdbx_description
1 polymer ?
#
loop_
_entity_poly.entity_id
_entity_poly.type
_entity_poly.pdbx_seq_one_letter_code
_entity_poly.pdbx_strand_id
1 'polypeptide(L)'
;IEISHNEVHHLNYSGICVGWGWTPRESGMRNNRIVANYVHDFARQLYDVGGIYTLSSQPGSEIKNNRIEDLHEAPYATNDRAFYIYFDEATDGYTVTGNWCPKELFGYNQPGKNMLIKGNGPKVDKATKEAAGRLRR
;
A
#
# COMPACT_ATOMS: atom_id res chain seq x y z
N ILE A 1 13.58 0.74 7.53
CA ILE A 1 13.30 -0.66 7.09
C ILE A 1 13.09 -0.65 5.59
N GLU A 2 13.50 -1.71 4.91
CA GLU A 2 13.14 -1.98 3.52
C GLU A 2 12.36 -3.29 3.43
N ILE A 3 11.22 -3.25 2.75
CA ILE A 3 10.39 -4.40 2.37
C ILE A 3 10.37 -4.39 0.85
N SER A 4 11.12 -5.27 0.22
CA SER A 4 11.27 -5.26 -1.24
C SER A 4 11.26 -6.64 -1.86
N HIS A 5 10.78 -6.72 -3.10
CA HIS A 5 10.76 -7.92 -3.93
C HIS A 5 10.09 -9.16 -3.27
N ASN A 6 9.10 -8.93 -2.43
CA ASN A 6 8.28 -10.00 -1.87
C ASN A 6 7.06 -10.28 -2.75
N GLU A 7 6.60 -11.51 -2.74
CA GLU A 7 5.29 -11.88 -3.21
C GLU A 7 4.42 -12.24 -2.00
N VAL A 8 3.30 -11.53 -1.84
CA VAL A 8 2.42 -11.61 -0.66
C VAL A 8 1.01 -11.86 -1.14
N HIS A 9 0.40 -12.97 -0.74
CA HIS A 9 -0.90 -13.39 -1.27
C HIS A 9 -1.68 -14.34 -0.36
N HIS A 10 -2.94 -14.65 -0.75
CA HIS A 10 -3.88 -15.50 -0.02
C HIS A 10 -4.21 -14.95 1.38
N LEU A 11 -4.51 -13.65 1.46
CA LEU A 11 -4.67 -12.94 2.72
C LEU A 11 -6.14 -12.63 3.02
N ASN A 12 -6.52 -12.87 4.25
CA ASN A 12 -7.86 -12.53 4.72
C ASN A 12 -8.03 -11.03 4.99
N TYR A 13 -6.94 -10.30 5.20
CA TYR A 13 -6.87 -8.88 5.52
C TYR A 13 -5.94 -8.14 4.54
N SER A 14 -5.21 -7.13 5.04
CA SER A 14 -4.25 -6.34 4.27
C SER A 14 -2.99 -7.14 3.88
N GLY A 15 -2.33 -6.69 2.82
CA GLY A 15 -1.09 -7.28 2.34
C GLY A 15 0.12 -6.91 3.21
N ILE A 16 0.64 -5.71 3.00
CA ILE A 16 1.79 -5.17 3.73
C ILE A 16 1.32 -4.02 4.60
N CYS A 17 1.44 -4.16 5.93
CA CYS A 17 1.07 -3.12 6.88
C CYS A 17 2.33 -2.47 7.46
N VAL A 18 2.42 -1.14 7.37
CA VAL A 18 3.54 -0.37 7.91
C VAL A 18 3.04 0.84 8.68
N GLY A 19 3.34 0.87 9.96
CA GLY A 19 2.95 1.95 10.84
C GLY A 19 2.40 1.48 12.17
N TRP A 20 2.23 2.40 13.09
CA TRP A 20 1.70 2.14 14.42
C TRP A 20 1.16 3.42 15.08
N GLY A 21 0.11 3.30 15.88
CA GLY A 21 -0.28 4.32 16.85
C GLY A 21 -1.36 5.30 16.41
N TRP A 22 -1.81 5.28 15.15
CA TRP A 22 -2.86 6.19 14.64
C TRP A 22 -2.67 7.65 15.12
N THR A 23 -1.47 8.17 14.97
CA THR A 23 -1.11 9.47 15.55
C THR A 23 -0.27 10.32 14.59
N PRO A 24 -0.53 11.64 14.53
CA PRO A 24 0.33 12.56 13.82
C PRO A 24 1.61 12.90 14.57
N ARG A 25 1.76 12.43 15.81
CA ARG A 25 2.96 12.69 16.62
C ARG A 25 4.16 11.95 16.03
N GLU A 26 5.33 12.55 16.17
CA GLU A 26 6.57 11.89 15.78
C GLU A 26 6.79 10.63 16.65
N SER A 27 6.92 9.50 15.97
CA SER A 27 7.09 8.19 16.60
C SER A 27 8.49 7.60 16.38
N GLY A 28 9.36 8.32 15.65
CA GLY A 28 10.64 7.82 15.17
C GLY A 28 10.56 6.92 13.94
N MET A 29 9.37 6.55 13.49
CA MET A 29 9.18 5.86 12.21
C MET A 29 9.53 6.80 11.07
N ARG A 30 10.51 6.43 10.25
CA ARG A 30 10.96 7.24 9.10
C ARG A 30 11.74 6.41 8.11
N ASN A 31 11.85 6.92 6.89
CA ASN A 31 12.69 6.35 5.83
C ASN A 31 12.40 4.85 5.56
N ASN A 32 11.14 4.45 5.72
CA ASN A 32 10.69 3.10 5.40
C ASN A 32 10.48 2.98 3.89
N ARG A 33 10.88 1.87 3.31
CA ARG A 33 10.80 1.63 1.88
C ARG A 33 9.99 0.37 1.60
N ILE A 34 8.87 0.52 0.90
CA ILE A 34 8.02 -0.57 0.43
C ILE A 34 8.13 -0.57 -1.09
N VAL A 35 9.03 -1.38 -1.64
CA VAL A 35 9.47 -1.24 -3.03
C VAL A 35 9.41 -2.55 -3.79
N ALA A 36 8.87 -2.51 -5.00
CA ALA A 36 8.86 -3.62 -5.95
C ALA A 36 8.27 -4.93 -5.38
N ASN A 37 7.29 -4.85 -4.49
CA ASN A 37 6.56 -6.03 -4.01
C ASN A 37 5.40 -6.36 -4.94
N TYR A 38 5.03 -7.63 -5.01
CA TYR A 38 3.82 -8.11 -5.65
C TYR A 38 2.82 -8.56 -4.57
N VAL A 39 1.72 -7.83 -4.45
CA VAL A 39 0.65 -8.11 -3.51
C VAL A 39 -0.62 -8.47 -4.28
N HIS A 40 -1.19 -9.62 -4.01
CA HIS A 40 -2.40 -10.07 -4.69
C HIS A 40 -3.24 -11.03 -3.84
N ASP A 41 -4.49 -11.28 -4.27
CA ASP A 41 -5.40 -12.18 -3.57
C ASP A 41 -5.51 -11.83 -2.08
N PHE A 42 -5.95 -10.60 -1.78
CA PHE A 42 -6.09 -10.07 -0.43
C PHE A 42 -7.50 -9.52 -0.15
N ALA A 43 -7.79 -9.17 1.10
CA ALA A 43 -9.13 -8.78 1.56
C ALA A 43 -10.19 -9.90 1.38
N ARG A 44 -9.81 -11.14 1.57
CA ARG A 44 -10.69 -12.29 1.31
C ARG A 44 -11.84 -12.42 2.32
N GLN A 45 -11.65 -11.94 3.54
CA GLN A 45 -12.64 -12.07 4.62
C GLN A 45 -12.89 -10.78 5.40
N LEU A 46 -11.91 -9.89 5.50
CA LEU A 46 -11.98 -8.68 6.29
C LEU A 46 -11.96 -7.44 5.39
N TYR A 47 -12.58 -6.38 5.85
CA TYR A 47 -12.63 -5.07 5.22
C TYR A 47 -11.80 -4.05 6.04
N ASP A 48 -11.80 -2.78 5.63
CA ASP A 48 -10.93 -1.72 6.17
C ASP A 48 -9.46 -2.05 5.92
N VAL A 49 -9.16 -2.32 4.66
CA VAL A 49 -7.93 -2.98 4.20
C VAL A 49 -7.24 -2.23 3.06
N GLY A 50 -5.95 -2.47 2.92
CA GLY A 50 -5.16 -2.11 1.75
C GLY A 50 -4.23 -3.23 1.31
N GLY A 51 -3.98 -3.37 0.02
CA GLY A 51 -2.86 -4.18 -0.45
C GLY A 51 -1.55 -3.72 0.19
N ILE A 52 -1.37 -2.40 0.25
CA ILE A 52 -0.42 -1.74 1.14
C ILE A 52 -1.20 -0.80 2.05
N TYR A 53 -1.03 -0.98 3.36
CA TYR A 53 -1.74 -0.24 4.39
C TYR A 53 -0.73 0.51 5.27
N THR A 54 -0.94 1.81 5.43
CA THR A 54 -0.06 2.66 6.24
C THR A 54 -0.84 3.48 7.25
N LEU A 55 -0.20 3.82 8.35
CA LEU A 55 -0.75 4.72 9.36
C LEU A 55 0.35 5.47 10.09
N SER A 56 -0.02 6.59 10.71
CA SER A 56 0.85 7.53 11.42
C SER A 56 1.92 8.18 10.55
N SER A 57 2.54 9.22 11.08
CA SER A 57 3.56 10.00 10.38
C SER A 57 4.87 9.23 10.23
N GLN A 58 5.38 9.17 8.99
CA GLN A 58 6.60 8.44 8.63
C GLN A 58 7.40 9.22 7.58
N PRO A 59 8.01 10.34 7.96
CA PRO A 59 8.69 11.23 7.02
C PRO A 59 9.81 10.53 6.26
N GLY A 60 9.91 10.86 4.95
CA GLY A 60 10.93 10.30 4.06
C GLY A 60 10.68 8.85 3.63
N SER A 61 9.49 8.30 3.92
CA SER A 61 9.15 6.94 3.53
C SER A 61 8.66 6.85 2.07
N GLU A 62 8.76 5.67 1.47
CA GLU A 62 8.43 5.42 0.08
C GLU A 62 7.52 4.20 -0.10
N ILE A 63 6.54 4.34 -0.99
CA ILE A 63 5.81 3.21 -1.59
C ILE A 63 6.03 3.30 -3.09
N LYS A 64 6.83 2.41 -3.67
CA LYS A 64 7.32 2.59 -5.03
C LYS A 64 7.37 1.29 -5.83
N ASN A 65 6.92 1.37 -7.09
CA ASN A 65 7.05 0.29 -8.07
C ASN A 65 6.46 -1.06 -7.62
N ASN A 66 5.47 -1.05 -6.71
CA ASN A 66 4.78 -2.27 -6.32
C ASN A 66 3.72 -2.62 -7.37
N ARG A 67 3.42 -3.91 -7.48
CA ARG A 67 2.29 -4.44 -8.21
C ARG A 67 1.23 -4.90 -7.21
N ILE A 68 0.00 -4.39 -7.34
CA ILE A 68 -1.07 -4.69 -6.40
C ILE A 68 -2.33 -5.00 -7.20
N GLU A 69 -2.86 -6.22 -7.08
CA GLU A 69 -4.05 -6.66 -7.83
C GLU A 69 -4.87 -7.70 -7.04
N ASP A 70 -5.92 -8.22 -7.63
CA ASP A 70 -6.80 -9.25 -7.04
C ASP A 70 -7.32 -8.87 -5.64
N LEU A 71 -7.84 -7.64 -5.54
CA LEU A 71 -8.56 -7.17 -4.37
C LEU A 71 -9.93 -7.85 -4.32
N HIS A 72 -10.22 -8.57 -3.25
CA HIS A 72 -11.52 -9.17 -2.98
C HIS A 72 -12.45 -8.22 -2.22
N GLU A 73 -13.76 -8.47 -2.36
CA GLU A 73 -14.76 -7.87 -1.50
C GLU A 73 -15.07 -8.85 -0.37
N ALA A 74 -14.74 -8.46 0.85
CA ALA A 74 -15.00 -9.30 2.02
C ALA A 74 -16.51 -9.60 2.14
N PRO A 75 -16.93 -10.85 2.38
CA PRO A 75 -18.34 -11.26 2.33
C PRO A 75 -19.24 -10.57 3.36
N TYR A 76 -18.64 -10.00 4.39
CA TYR A 76 -19.36 -9.30 5.48
C TYR A 76 -19.07 -7.80 5.51
N ALA A 77 -18.44 -7.26 4.45
CA ALA A 77 -18.17 -5.84 4.37
C ALA A 77 -19.47 -5.04 4.32
N THR A 78 -19.61 -4.10 5.24
CA THR A 78 -20.75 -3.16 5.28
C THR A 78 -20.41 -1.80 4.71
N ASN A 79 -19.17 -1.60 4.25
CA ASN A 79 -18.67 -0.37 3.66
C ASN A 79 -17.59 -0.67 2.61
N ASP A 80 -17.35 0.29 1.74
CA ASP A 80 -16.41 0.19 0.63
C ASP A 80 -14.94 0.43 1.04
N ARG A 81 -14.54 0.05 2.23
CA ARG A 81 -13.16 0.26 2.72
C ARG A 81 -12.24 -0.89 2.34
N ALA A 82 -12.03 -1.05 1.04
CA ALA A 82 -11.06 -1.98 0.48
C ALA A 82 -10.31 -1.31 -0.66
N PHE A 83 -8.99 -1.17 -0.54
CA PHE A 83 -8.17 -0.34 -1.42
C PHE A 83 -6.91 -1.07 -1.89
N TYR A 84 -6.34 -0.66 -3.01
CA TYR A 84 -5.00 -1.14 -3.40
C TYR A 84 -3.93 -0.54 -2.50
N ILE A 85 -4.04 0.77 -2.18
CA ILE A 85 -3.19 1.41 -1.18
C ILE A 85 -4.12 2.18 -0.23
N TYR A 86 -3.93 2.00 1.07
CA TYR A 86 -4.74 2.67 2.08
C TYR A 86 -3.85 3.51 3.01
N PHE A 87 -4.07 4.81 2.95
CA PHE A 87 -3.49 5.80 3.84
C PHE A 87 -4.44 6.04 4.99
N ASP A 88 -4.30 5.24 6.03
CA ASP A 88 -5.15 5.33 7.20
C ASP A 88 -4.66 6.44 8.14
N GLU A 89 -5.31 6.59 9.26
CA GLU A 89 -5.27 7.72 10.15
C GLU A 89 -3.85 8.23 10.44
N ALA A 90 -3.66 9.51 10.18
CA ALA A 90 -2.41 10.23 10.34
C ALA A 90 -1.24 9.74 9.44
N THR A 91 -1.48 8.88 8.44
CA THR A 91 -0.43 8.57 7.44
C THR A 91 0.10 9.85 6.82
N ASP A 92 1.40 10.09 6.93
CA ASP A 92 2.05 11.30 6.41
C ASP A 92 3.51 11.07 6.04
N GLY A 93 4.06 11.95 5.19
CA GLY A 93 5.49 11.96 4.84
C GLY A 93 5.93 10.92 3.82
N TYR A 94 4.98 10.31 3.08
CA TYR A 94 5.29 9.32 2.05
C TYR A 94 5.41 9.91 0.65
N THR A 95 6.36 9.36 -0.12
CA THR A 95 6.39 9.45 -1.59
C THR A 95 5.84 8.15 -2.18
N VAL A 96 4.75 8.26 -2.96
CA VAL A 96 4.01 7.12 -3.52
C VAL A 96 4.02 7.20 -5.03
N THR A 97 4.84 6.38 -5.68
CA THR A 97 5.09 6.51 -7.14
C THR A 97 5.29 5.16 -7.84
N GLY A 98 4.82 5.08 -9.08
CA GLY A 98 5.08 3.93 -9.95
C GLY A 98 4.41 2.63 -9.51
N ASN A 99 3.44 2.69 -8.60
CA ASN A 99 2.74 1.49 -8.17
C ASN A 99 1.67 1.11 -9.19
N TRP A 100 1.77 -0.09 -9.73
CA TRP A 100 0.78 -0.60 -10.67
C TRP A 100 -0.39 -1.24 -9.92
N CYS A 101 -1.60 -0.85 -10.30
CA CYS A 101 -2.85 -1.48 -9.90
C CYS A 101 -3.88 -1.33 -11.03
N PRO A 102 -4.90 -2.22 -11.12
CA PRO A 102 -5.88 -2.18 -12.22
C PRO A 102 -6.68 -0.87 -12.31
N LYS A 103 -6.81 -0.17 -11.20
CA LYS A 103 -7.42 1.17 -11.09
C LYS A 103 -6.81 1.93 -9.91
N GLU A 104 -6.83 3.26 -9.94
CA GLU A 104 -6.42 4.08 -8.80
C GLU A 104 -7.52 4.08 -7.73
N LEU A 105 -7.62 2.99 -6.99
CA LEU A 105 -8.51 2.86 -5.84
C LEU A 105 -7.67 2.96 -4.57
N PHE A 106 -7.44 4.19 -4.10
CA PHE A 106 -6.69 4.50 -2.90
C PHE A 106 -7.62 5.02 -1.81
N GLY A 107 -7.42 4.53 -0.59
CA GLY A 107 -8.16 4.97 0.59
C GLY A 107 -7.44 6.10 1.32
N TYR A 108 -8.22 7.04 1.83
CA TYR A 108 -7.73 8.19 2.58
C TYR A 108 -8.59 8.38 3.83
N ASN A 109 -8.05 8.04 4.99
CA ASN A 109 -8.70 8.27 6.27
C ASN A 109 -7.86 9.25 7.10
N GLN A 110 -8.20 10.53 7.03
CA GLN A 110 -7.50 11.61 7.74
C GLN A 110 -5.97 11.60 7.60
N PRO A 111 -5.42 11.45 6.38
CA PRO A 111 -3.98 11.48 6.18
C PRO A 111 -3.42 12.89 6.43
N GLY A 112 -2.12 12.98 6.68
CA GLY A 112 -1.40 14.24 6.73
C GLY A 112 -1.28 14.93 5.36
N LYS A 113 -0.66 16.09 5.34
CA LYS A 113 -0.56 16.94 4.14
C LYS A 113 0.77 16.81 3.38
N ASN A 114 1.74 16.10 3.95
CA ASN A 114 3.09 15.97 3.39
C ASN A 114 3.24 14.68 2.56
N MET A 115 2.24 14.39 1.73
CA MET A 115 2.21 13.23 0.85
C MET A 115 2.49 13.65 -0.59
N LEU A 116 3.37 12.93 -1.28
CA LEU A 116 3.57 13.08 -2.73
C LEU A 116 3.07 11.81 -3.43
N ILE A 117 1.89 11.89 -4.05
CA ILE A 117 1.25 10.75 -4.74
C ILE A 117 1.14 11.07 -6.22
N LYS A 118 1.86 10.34 -7.08
CA LYS A 118 1.83 10.56 -8.53
C LYS A 118 2.27 9.34 -9.32
N GLY A 119 1.78 9.22 -10.56
CA GLY A 119 2.24 8.22 -11.51
C GLY A 119 1.97 6.78 -11.07
N ASN A 120 0.85 6.54 -10.40
CA ASN A 120 0.38 5.22 -10.00
C ASN A 120 -0.79 4.76 -10.90
N GLY A 121 -1.24 3.52 -10.71
CA GLY A 121 -2.42 2.98 -11.37
C GLY A 121 -2.12 2.22 -12.68
N PRO A 122 -3.12 2.03 -13.53
CA PRO A 122 -3.02 1.13 -14.70
C PRO A 122 -2.07 1.64 -15.80
N LYS A 123 -1.67 2.90 -15.74
CA LYS A 123 -0.76 3.52 -16.74
C LYS A 123 0.73 3.35 -16.37
N VAL A 124 1.06 2.76 -15.24
CA VAL A 124 2.44 2.38 -14.92
C VAL A 124 2.94 1.41 -16.00
N ASP A 125 4.16 1.60 -16.45
CA ASP A 125 4.72 0.83 -17.54
C ASP A 125 4.84 -0.66 -17.22
N LYS A 126 4.81 -1.47 -18.30
CA LYS A 126 4.81 -2.92 -18.18
C LYS A 126 6.08 -3.46 -17.52
N ALA A 127 7.24 -2.86 -17.78
CA ALA A 127 8.49 -3.31 -17.21
C ALA A 127 8.52 -3.14 -15.69
N THR A 128 8.07 -1.99 -15.20
CA THR A 128 7.90 -1.73 -13.76
C THR A 128 6.94 -2.74 -13.11
N LYS A 129 5.79 -2.99 -13.74
CA LYS A 129 4.82 -3.98 -13.26
C LYS A 129 5.43 -5.38 -13.17
N GLU A 130 6.16 -5.82 -14.18
CA GLU A 130 6.73 -7.17 -14.28
C GLU A 130 7.97 -7.37 -13.39
N ALA A 131 8.64 -6.29 -13.01
CA ALA A 131 9.79 -6.33 -12.09
C ALA A 131 9.38 -6.49 -10.63
N ALA A 132 8.12 -6.28 -10.29
CA ALA A 132 7.62 -6.44 -8.94
C ALA A 132 7.49 -7.92 -8.54
N GLY A 133 7.74 -8.22 -7.26
CA GLY A 133 7.71 -9.56 -6.70
C GLY A 133 9.10 -10.21 -6.63
N ARG A 134 9.10 -11.52 -6.50
CA ARG A 134 10.35 -12.29 -6.31
C ARG A 134 11.31 -12.10 -7.48
N LEU A 135 12.55 -11.82 -7.16
CA LEU A 135 13.62 -11.84 -8.15
C LEU A 135 13.74 -13.25 -8.73
N ARG A 136 13.53 -13.37 -10.03
CA ARG A 136 13.81 -14.64 -10.74
C ARG A 136 15.32 -14.84 -10.78
N ARG A 137 15.78 -15.95 -10.24
CA ARG A 137 17.16 -16.39 -10.37
C ARG A 137 17.40 -17.01 -11.75
#